data_6e00963671c26c2a01301276031b84a0
#
_entry.id   6e00963671c26c2a01301276031b84a0
#
_cell.length_a   1.000
_cell.length_b   1.000
_cell.length_c   1.000
_cell.angle_alpha   90.00
_cell.angle_beta   90.00
_cell.angle_gamma   90.00
#
_symmetry.space_group_name_H-M   'P 1'
#
loop_
_entity.id
_entity.type
_entity.pdbx_description
1 polymer ?
#
loop_
_entity_poly.entity_id
_entity_poly.type
_entity_poly.pdbx_seq_one_letter_code
_entity_poly.pdbx_strand_id
1 'polypeptide(L)'
;MFFLGSAYPTGKLALNETIPPILFGALRMGIVFLCLIPFCKFFIPEKKYILPLISFSLSMGVGVNLFLYLSVEASSIISPLVIGAQLSIPLAIILSSIFIGETISYKKWILIITSFLGIVFIGFDPKIADEILGFLLICCMAFFYASSQVFSR
;
A
#
# COMPACT_ATOMS: atom_id res chain seq x y z
N MET A 1 -15.90 2.02 1.64
CA MET A 1 -15.30 2.34 0.32
C MET A 1 -15.15 3.85 0.08
N PHE A 2 -16.13 4.69 0.42
CA PHE A 2 -16.08 6.14 0.20
C PHE A 2 -14.86 6.82 0.88
N PHE A 3 -14.59 6.51 2.15
CA PHE A 3 -13.46 7.07 2.89
C PHE A 3 -12.08 6.65 2.36
N LEU A 4 -11.95 5.45 1.80
CA LEU A 4 -10.69 5.01 1.19
C LEU A 4 -10.42 5.71 -0.14
N GLY A 5 -11.47 5.94 -0.95
CA GLY A 5 -11.34 6.65 -2.22
C GLY A 5 -11.01 8.13 -2.06
N SER A 6 -11.46 8.77 -0.98
CA SER A 6 -11.16 10.18 -0.69
C SER A 6 -9.73 10.42 -0.20
N ALA A 7 -9.01 9.39 0.26
CA ALA A 7 -7.66 9.52 0.81
C ALA A 7 -6.65 10.04 -0.21
N TYR A 8 -6.74 9.62 -1.47
CA TYR A 8 -5.83 10.05 -2.54
C TYR A 8 -6.00 11.53 -2.92
N PRO A 9 -7.22 12.00 -3.28
CA PRO A 9 -7.40 13.41 -3.62
C PRO A 9 -7.15 14.35 -2.42
N THR A 10 -7.53 13.95 -1.20
CA THR A 10 -7.24 14.75 0.00
C THR A 10 -5.74 14.81 0.28
N GLY A 11 -5.02 13.71 0.10
CA GLY A 11 -3.56 13.66 0.22
C GLY A 11 -2.89 14.61 -0.78
N LYS A 12 -3.35 14.63 -2.04
CA LYS A 12 -2.79 15.52 -3.06
C LYS A 12 -3.06 16.99 -2.77
N LEU A 13 -4.25 17.34 -2.29
CA LEU A 13 -4.57 18.72 -1.88
C LEU A 13 -3.64 19.19 -0.75
N ALA A 14 -3.41 18.35 0.25
CA ALA A 14 -2.52 18.69 1.36
C ALA A 14 -1.05 18.82 0.93
N LEU A 15 -0.58 18.00 -0.01
CA LEU A 15 0.78 18.05 -0.54
C LEU A 15 1.00 19.29 -1.44
N ASN A 16 -0.04 19.80 -2.12
CA ASN A 16 0.04 21.01 -2.92
C ASN A 16 0.24 22.28 -2.06
N GLU A 17 -0.04 22.24 -0.75
CA GLU A 17 0.15 23.35 0.19
C GLU A 17 1.54 23.36 0.85
N THR A 18 2.59 22.87 0.17
CA THR A 18 4.00 22.90 0.64
C THR A 18 4.32 22.03 1.84
N ILE A 19 3.47 21.10 2.21
CA ILE A 19 3.73 20.17 3.33
C ILE A 19 4.55 18.98 2.78
N PRO A 20 5.74 18.67 3.35
CA PRO A 20 6.50 17.49 2.95
C PRO A 20 5.68 16.20 3.13
N PRO A 21 5.70 15.25 2.17
CA PRO A 21 4.89 14.03 2.21
C PRO A 21 5.16 13.18 3.45
N ILE A 22 6.41 13.15 3.89
CA ILE A 22 6.82 12.44 5.11
C ILE A 22 6.18 13.05 6.37
N LEU A 23 6.15 14.39 6.45
CA LEU A 23 5.53 15.09 7.56
C LEU A 23 4.00 14.86 7.59
N PHE A 24 3.36 14.91 6.42
CA PHE A 24 1.93 14.64 6.30
C PHE A 24 1.59 13.20 6.75
N GLY A 25 2.37 12.22 6.32
CA GLY A 25 2.24 10.84 6.74
C GLY A 25 2.43 10.66 8.25
N ALA A 26 3.46 11.29 8.81
CA ALA A 26 3.75 11.25 10.25
C ALA A 26 2.61 11.89 11.09
N LEU A 27 2.10 13.05 10.69
CA LEU A 27 0.99 13.72 11.35
C LEU A 27 -0.29 12.87 11.32
N ARG A 28 -0.62 12.30 10.16
CA ARG A 28 -1.78 11.41 10.03
C ARG A 28 -1.68 10.20 10.95
N MET A 29 -0.52 9.52 10.97
CA MET A 29 -0.30 8.39 11.86
C MET A 29 -0.29 8.79 13.33
N GLY A 30 0.27 9.96 13.66
CA GLY A 30 0.25 10.51 15.00
C GLY A 30 -1.17 10.77 15.50
N ILE A 31 -2.03 11.36 14.69
CA ILE A 31 -3.45 11.60 15.03
C ILE A 31 -4.18 10.28 15.25
N VAL A 32 -4.01 9.30 14.34
CA VAL A 32 -4.62 7.97 14.49
C VAL A 32 -4.15 7.29 15.77
N PHE A 33 -2.85 7.37 16.09
CA PHE A 33 -2.29 6.82 17.31
C PHE A 33 -2.90 7.46 18.56
N LEU A 34 -2.96 8.80 18.61
CA LEU A 34 -3.58 9.53 19.73
C LEU A 34 -5.06 9.18 19.93
N CYS A 35 -5.80 9.03 18.82
CA CYS A 35 -7.21 8.65 18.89
C CYS A 35 -7.41 7.21 19.36
N LEU A 36 -6.47 6.31 19.07
CA LEU A 36 -6.58 4.89 19.45
C LEU A 36 -6.09 4.59 20.86
N ILE A 37 -5.19 5.40 21.43
CA ILE A 37 -4.66 5.21 22.80
C ILE A 37 -5.76 4.91 23.82
N PRO A 38 -6.86 5.69 23.92
CA PRO A 38 -7.89 5.48 24.95
C PRO A 38 -8.67 4.17 24.75
N PHE A 39 -8.66 3.60 23.55
CA PHE A 39 -9.36 2.36 23.23
C PHE A 39 -8.46 1.12 23.31
N CYS A 40 -7.14 1.29 23.30
CA CYS A 40 -6.19 0.18 23.39
C CYS A 40 -6.03 -0.26 24.84
N LYS A 41 -6.44 -1.49 25.15
CA LYS A 41 -5.95 -2.19 26.32
C LYS A 41 -4.51 -2.59 26.02
N PHE A 42 -3.55 -2.06 26.81
CA PHE A 42 -2.14 -2.45 26.68
C PHE A 42 -1.96 -3.92 27.03
N PHE A 43 -2.11 -4.77 26.02
CA PHE A 43 -1.82 -6.18 26.11
C PHE A 43 -0.44 -6.41 25.49
N ILE A 44 0.52 -6.85 26.30
CA ILE A 44 1.86 -7.19 25.81
C ILE A 44 1.74 -8.58 25.16
N PRO A 45 1.95 -8.72 23.85
CA PRO A 45 1.87 -10.01 23.18
C PRO A 45 3.01 -10.91 23.64
N GLU A 46 2.80 -12.23 23.59
CA GLU A 46 3.84 -13.21 23.85
C GLU A 46 5.03 -13.00 22.89
N LYS A 47 6.24 -13.27 23.38
CA LYS A 47 7.51 -13.07 22.63
C LYS A 47 7.49 -13.67 21.22
N LYS A 48 6.75 -14.75 21.01
CA LYS A 48 6.58 -15.45 19.74
C LYS A 48 5.93 -14.56 18.65
N TYR A 49 5.02 -13.67 19.05
CA TYR A 49 4.26 -12.82 18.12
C TYR A 49 4.86 -11.43 17.93
N ILE A 50 5.93 -11.10 18.67
CA ILE A 50 6.55 -9.76 18.59
C ILE A 50 7.19 -9.53 17.21
N LEU A 51 7.91 -10.52 16.67
CA LEU A 51 8.59 -10.36 15.38
C LEU A 51 7.62 -10.16 14.21
N PRO A 52 6.58 -11.00 14.01
CA PRO A 52 5.58 -10.75 12.97
C PRO A 52 4.81 -9.45 13.20
N LEU A 53 4.53 -9.06 14.43
CA LEU A 53 3.86 -7.80 14.74
C LEU A 53 4.72 -6.58 14.35
N ILE A 54 6.02 -6.59 14.66
CA ILE A 54 6.96 -5.54 14.25
C ILE A 54 7.07 -5.49 12.72
N SER A 55 7.20 -6.65 12.06
CA SER A 55 7.28 -6.71 10.60
C SER A 55 6.01 -6.18 9.94
N PHE A 56 4.85 -6.54 10.46
CA PHE A 56 3.56 -5.99 10.02
C PHE A 56 3.50 -4.47 10.21
N SER A 57 3.83 -3.98 11.41
CA SER A 57 3.78 -2.55 11.73
C SER A 57 4.76 -1.74 10.88
N LEU A 58 5.95 -2.26 10.63
CA LEU A 58 6.95 -1.60 9.80
C LEU A 58 6.53 -1.56 8.33
N SER A 59 6.04 -2.69 7.80
CA SER A 59 5.57 -2.75 6.41
C SER A 59 4.35 -1.87 6.20
N MET A 60 3.34 -1.97 7.07
CA MET A 60 2.08 -1.24 6.93
C MET A 60 2.21 0.23 7.35
N GLY A 61 2.89 0.50 8.47
CA GLY A 61 3.04 1.85 9.02
C GLY A 61 4.01 2.71 8.22
N VAL A 62 5.20 2.20 7.95
CA VAL A 62 6.26 2.95 7.28
C VAL A 62 6.25 2.67 5.78
N GLY A 63 6.39 1.40 5.37
CA GLY A 63 6.53 1.04 3.97
C GLY A 63 5.36 1.53 3.11
N VAL A 64 4.14 1.15 3.46
CA VAL A 64 2.94 1.52 2.67
C VAL A 64 2.75 3.04 2.63
N ASN A 65 2.82 3.72 3.78
CA ASN A 65 2.55 5.16 3.81
C ASN A 65 3.65 5.99 3.16
N LEU A 66 4.93 5.65 3.38
CA LEU A 66 6.05 6.36 2.77
C LEU A 66 5.95 6.31 1.24
N PHE A 67 5.85 5.10 0.67
CA PHE A 67 5.78 4.93 -0.78
C PHE A 67 4.49 5.48 -1.39
N LEU A 68 3.37 5.43 -0.65
CA LEU A 68 2.12 6.05 -1.08
C LEU A 68 2.28 7.56 -1.26
N TYR A 69 2.78 8.26 -0.23
CA TYR A 69 2.87 9.72 -0.30
C TYR A 69 3.96 10.19 -1.27
N LEU A 70 5.09 9.49 -1.35
CA LEU A 70 6.11 9.76 -2.35
C LEU A 70 5.59 9.56 -3.78
N SER A 71 4.75 8.53 -4.01
CA SER A 71 4.16 8.32 -5.33
C SER A 71 3.17 9.42 -5.71
N VAL A 72 2.37 9.90 -4.74
CA VAL A 72 1.42 10.99 -4.96
C VAL A 72 2.13 12.32 -5.20
N GLU A 73 3.26 12.57 -4.52
CA GLU A 73 4.09 13.76 -4.76
C GLU A 73 4.74 13.70 -6.14
N ALA A 74 5.29 12.55 -6.52
CA ALA A 74 5.98 12.35 -7.78
C ALA A 74 5.06 12.32 -9.01
N SER A 75 3.72 12.29 -8.82
CA SER A 75 2.76 12.19 -9.92
C SER A 75 1.80 13.36 -9.97
N SER A 76 1.57 13.89 -11.20
CA SER A 76 0.52 14.87 -11.46
C SER A 76 -0.86 14.22 -11.57
N ILE A 77 -0.92 12.96 -12.01
CA ILE A 77 -2.16 12.21 -12.27
C ILE A 77 -2.36 11.13 -11.22
N ILE A 78 -3.51 11.15 -10.51
CA ILE A 78 -3.82 10.19 -9.44
C ILE A 78 -4.34 8.85 -9.99
N SER A 79 -5.05 8.85 -11.11
CA SER A 79 -5.74 7.67 -11.62
C SER A 79 -4.85 6.44 -11.81
N PRO A 80 -3.64 6.55 -12.43
CA PRO A 80 -2.73 5.41 -12.56
C PRO A 80 -2.25 4.88 -11.22
N LEU A 81 -2.08 5.75 -10.22
CA LEU A 81 -1.65 5.35 -8.88
C LEU A 81 -2.70 4.48 -8.19
N VAL A 82 -3.98 4.87 -8.28
CA VAL A 82 -5.09 4.10 -7.69
C VAL A 82 -5.18 2.71 -8.31
N ILE A 83 -4.98 2.61 -9.62
CA ILE A 83 -5.01 1.32 -10.32
C ILE A 83 -3.75 0.51 -9.98
N GLY A 84 -2.58 1.14 -9.98
CA GLY A 84 -1.32 0.50 -9.58
C GLY A 84 -1.35 -0.07 -8.16
N ALA A 85 -2.01 0.61 -7.24
CA ALA A 85 -2.19 0.14 -5.87
C ALA A 85 -2.98 -1.19 -5.79
N GLN A 86 -3.86 -1.48 -6.75
CA GLN A 86 -4.62 -2.75 -6.81
C GLN A 86 -3.70 -3.95 -7.11
N LEU A 87 -2.47 -3.73 -7.57
CA LEU A 87 -1.45 -4.77 -7.72
C LEU A 87 -1.17 -5.49 -6.38
N SER A 88 -1.46 -4.85 -5.26
CA SER A 88 -1.33 -5.45 -3.93
C SER A 88 -2.15 -6.73 -3.76
N ILE A 89 -3.31 -6.85 -4.43
CA ILE A 89 -4.19 -8.01 -4.30
C ILE A 89 -3.56 -9.28 -4.93
N PRO A 90 -3.16 -9.27 -6.23
CA PRO A 90 -2.51 -10.43 -6.81
C PRO A 90 -1.15 -10.73 -6.15
N LEU A 91 -0.39 -9.71 -5.75
CA LEU A 91 0.85 -9.91 -5.01
C LEU A 91 0.63 -10.58 -3.66
N ALA A 92 -0.41 -10.20 -2.91
CA ALA A 92 -0.74 -10.84 -1.64
C ALA A 92 -1.07 -12.33 -1.81
N ILE A 93 -1.76 -12.72 -2.89
CA ILE A 93 -2.08 -14.12 -3.18
C ILE A 93 -0.79 -14.90 -3.50
N ILE A 94 0.10 -14.33 -4.31
CA ILE A 94 1.38 -14.97 -4.66
C ILE A 94 2.25 -15.12 -3.42
N LEU A 95 2.42 -14.06 -2.63
CA LEU A 95 3.22 -14.10 -1.40
C LEU A 95 2.65 -15.08 -0.37
N SER A 96 1.31 -15.11 -0.21
CA SER A 96 0.64 -16.07 0.67
C SER A 96 0.92 -17.52 0.24
N SER A 97 0.92 -17.79 -1.06
CA SER A 97 1.28 -19.12 -1.58
C SER A 97 2.72 -19.51 -1.27
N ILE A 98 3.66 -18.56 -1.39
CA ILE A 98 5.09 -18.81 -1.16
C ILE A 98 5.40 -18.98 0.33
N PHE A 99 4.89 -18.09 1.19
CA PHE A 99 5.26 -18.05 2.62
C PHE A 99 4.40 -18.97 3.49
N ILE A 100 3.12 -19.14 3.14
CA ILE A 100 2.17 -19.93 3.94
C ILE A 100 1.96 -21.31 3.31
N GLY A 101 2.37 -21.52 2.05
CA GLY A 101 2.19 -22.78 1.33
C GLY A 101 0.74 -23.00 0.87
N GLU A 102 -0.06 -21.94 0.76
CA GLU A 102 -1.42 -22.05 0.24
C GLU A 102 -1.42 -22.46 -1.24
N THR A 103 -2.21 -23.45 -1.60
CA THR A 103 -2.34 -23.88 -3.00
C THR A 103 -3.22 -22.91 -3.78
N ILE A 104 -2.66 -22.33 -4.84
CA ILE A 104 -3.40 -21.43 -5.73
C ILE A 104 -4.17 -22.27 -6.76
N SER A 105 -5.51 -22.18 -6.74
CA SER A 105 -6.34 -22.81 -7.76
C SER A 105 -6.05 -22.22 -9.15
N TYR A 106 -6.20 -23.03 -10.21
CA TYR A 106 -6.02 -22.60 -11.60
C TYR A 106 -6.84 -21.35 -11.97
N LYS A 107 -8.06 -21.26 -11.46
CA LYS A 107 -8.91 -20.06 -11.65
C LYS A 107 -8.29 -18.79 -11.06
N LYS A 108 -7.64 -18.88 -9.89
CA LYS A 108 -6.95 -17.75 -9.28
C LYS A 108 -5.71 -17.35 -10.07
N TRP A 109 -4.99 -18.30 -10.68
CA TRP A 109 -3.86 -17.99 -11.57
C TRP A 109 -4.28 -17.19 -12.80
N ILE A 110 -5.39 -17.55 -13.44
CA ILE A 110 -5.94 -16.76 -14.57
C ILE A 110 -6.24 -15.33 -14.13
N LEU A 111 -6.88 -15.13 -12.99
CA LEU A 111 -7.21 -13.80 -12.46
C LEU A 111 -5.95 -12.97 -12.14
N ILE A 112 -4.91 -13.59 -11.58
CA ILE A 112 -3.62 -12.94 -11.32
C ILE A 112 -3.00 -12.46 -12.64
N ILE A 113 -2.90 -13.33 -13.63
CA ILE A 113 -2.32 -12.98 -14.94
C ILE A 113 -3.11 -11.87 -15.61
N THR A 114 -4.45 -11.95 -15.59
CA THR A 114 -5.32 -10.89 -16.14
C THR A 114 -5.12 -9.56 -15.44
N SER A 115 -4.95 -9.56 -14.11
CA SER A 115 -4.69 -8.34 -13.34
C SER A 115 -3.34 -7.71 -13.71
N PHE A 116 -2.29 -8.52 -13.85
CA PHE A 116 -0.97 -8.05 -14.30
C PHE A 116 -1.01 -7.47 -15.71
N LEU A 117 -1.69 -8.15 -16.65
CA LEU A 117 -1.87 -7.65 -18.00
C LEU A 117 -2.59 -6.30 -18.02
N GLY A 118 -3.66 -6.15 -17.22
CA GLY A 118 -4.37 -4.86 -17.08
C GLY A 118 -3.46 -3.73 -16.65
N ILE A 119 -2.57 -3.97 -15.69
CA ILE A 119 -1.61 -2.97 -15.21
C ILE A 119 -0.54 -2.65 -16.25
N VAL A 120 -0.06 -3.66 -16.97
CA VAL A 120 0.89 -3.48 -18.09
C VAL A 120 0.27 -2.60 -19.17
N PHE A 121 -1.00 -2.85 -19.56
CA PHE A 121 -1.70 -2.02 -20.54
C PHE A 121 -1.80 -0.55 -20.11
N ILE A 122 -2.01 -0.29 -18.81
CA ILE A 122 -2.03 1.07 -18.26
C ILE A 122 -0.65 1.71 -18.38
N GLY A 123 0.42 0.96 -18.09
CA GLY A 123 1.80 1.44 -18.19
C GLY A 123 2.24 1.85 -19.60
N PHE A 124 1.53 1.41 -20.63
CA PHE A 124 1.75 1.84 -22.03
C PHE A 124 1.07 3.17 -22.40
N ASP A 125 0.28 3.78 -21.51
CA ASP A 125 -0.26 5.12 -21.77
C ASP A 125 0.89 6.13 -21.83
N PRO A 126 1.04 6.91 -22.94
CA PRO A 126 2.10 7.91 -23.06
C PRO A 126 2.13 8.93 -21.92
N LYS A 127 0.99 9.21 -21.30
CA LYS A 127 0.89 10.13 -20.15
C LYS A 127 1.54 9.57 -18.88
N ILE A 128 1.72 8.26 -18.80
CA ILE A 128 2.37 7.60 -17.65
C ILE A 128 3.87 7.46 -17.88
N ALA A 129 4.32 7.49 -19.14
CA ALA A 129 5.73 7.47 -19.46
C ALA A 129 6.50 8.65 -18.83
N ASP A 130 5.86 9.82 -18.70
CA ASP A 130 6.41 10.99 -18.05
C ASP A 130 6.39 10.89 -16.50
N GLU A 131 5.60 9.96 -15.95
CA GLU A 131 5.39 9.78 -14.50
C GLU A 131 5.80 8.39 -13.99
N ILE A 132 6.72 7.73 -14.69
CA ILE A 132 7.15 6.35 -14.40
C ILE A 132 7.66 6.19 -12.96
N LEU A 133 8.26 7.23 -12.40
CA LEU A 133 8.77 7.23 -11.04
C LEU A 133 7.64 7.09 -10.01
N GLY A 134 6.56 7.84 -10.16
CA GLY A 134 5.39 7.73 -9.29
C GLY A 134 4.71 6.36 -9.41
N PHE A 135 4.65 5.81 -10.63
CA PHE A 135 4.11 4.48 -10.87
C PHE A 135 4.98 3.37 -10.25
N LEU A 136 6.30 3.47 -10.33
CA LEU A 136 7.20 2.53 -9.64
C LEU A 136 7.07 2.60 -8.13
N LEU A 137 6.96 3.80 -7.55
CA LEU A 137 6.76 3.98 -6.12
C LEU A 137 5.46 3.36 -5.63
N ILE A 138 4.35 3.48 -6.40
CA ILE A 138 3.09 2.83 -6.02
C ILE A 138 3.16 1.31 -6.14
N CYS A 139 3.94 0.76 -7.08
CA CYS A 139 4.20 -0.68 -7.16
C CYS A 139 4.99 -1.16 -5.93
N CYS A 140 5.99 -0.41 -5.47
CA CYS A 140 6.70 -0.70 -4.22
C CYS A 140 5.74 -0.67 -3.02
N MET A 141 4.87 0.33 -2.93
CA MET A 141 3.83 0.39 -1.91
C MET A 141 2.95 -0.86 -1.94
N ALA A 142 2.49 -1.28 -3.13
CA ALA A 142 1.67 -2.47 -3.30
C ALA A 142 2.38 -3.74 -2.80
N PHE A 143 3.69 -3.84 -3.01
CA PHE A 143 4.50 -4.95 -2.48
C PHE A 143 4.57 -4.95 -0.94
N PHE A 144 4.81 -3.79 -0.31
CA PHE A 144 4.81 -3.70 1.16
C PHE A 144 3.43 -3.98 1.74
N TYR A 145 2.37 -3.51 1.08
CA TYR A 145 1.00 -3.82 1.48
C TYR A 145 0.70 -5.31 1.38
N ALA A 146 1.09 -5.97 0.28
CA ALA A 146 0.94 -7.41 0.11
C ALA A 146 1.73 -8.20 1.16
N SER A 147 2.95 -7.77 1.49
CA SER A 147 3.77 -8.38 2.54
C SER A 147 3.11 -8.25 3.91
N SER A 148 2.54 -7.09 4.24
CA SER A 148 1.82 -6.88 5.50
C SER A 148 0.61 -7.83 5.64
N GLN A 149 -0.11 -8.10 4.54
CA GLN A 149 -1.22 -9.05 4.53
C GLN A 149 -0.79 -10.48 4.87
N VAL A 150 0.42 -10.88 4.46
CA VAL A 150 0.98 -12.19 4.80
C VAL A 150 1.35 -12.27 6.28
N PHE A 151 1.97 -11.21 6.83
CA PHE A 151 2.34 -11.17 8.26
C PHE A 151 1.12 -11.06 9.20
N SER A 152 -0.04 -10.65 8.70
CA SER A 152 -1.27 -10.55 9.49
C SER A 152 -2.05 -11.86 9.64
N ARG A 153 -1.64 -12.93 8.94
CA ARG A 153 -2.24 -14.27 8.99
C ARG A 153 -1.50 -15.20 9.95
#